data_245657bde542b0fa60f4ae3cfb5e4800
#
_entry.id   245657bde542b0fa60f4ae3cfb5e4800
#
_cell.length_a   1.000
_cell.length_b   1.000
_cell.length_c   1.000
_cell.angle_alpha   90.00
_cell.angle_beta   90.00
_cell.angle_gamma   90.00
#
_symmetry.space_group_name_H-M   'P 1'
#
loop_
_entity.id
_entity.type
_entity.pdbx_description
1 polymer ?
#
loop_
_entity_poly.entity_id
_entity_poly.type
_entity_poly.pdbx_seq_one_letter_code
_entity_poly.pdbx_strand_id
1 'polypeptide(L)'
;GHLAGDAVLKGIAERLREATREEDVVARLGGDEMVVLQKHVTSATSAKTLASRIIAAIGKPMQVSGHQLELGASIGVAMADPTSETAEELLSRADRAMYRAKETRRGSYCLA
;
A
#
# COMPACT_ATOMS: atom_id res chain seq x y z
N GLY A 1 13.53 -10.28 -15.59
CA GLY A 1 12.71 -11.44 -15.96
C GLY A 1 11.64 -11.75 -14.93
N HIS A 2 10.81 -12.73 -15.22
CA HIS A 2 9.69 -13.10 -14.34
C HIS A 2 10.14 -13.52 -12.94
N LEU A 3 11.26 -14.22 -12.83
CA LEU A 3 11.78 -14.66 -11.51
C LEU A 3 12.18 -13.46 -10.63
N ALA A 4 12.85 -12.48 -11.22
CA ALA A 4 13.23 -11.28 -10.49
C ALA A 4 12.00 -10.45 -10.10
N GLY A 5 11.02 -10.32 -11.00
CA GLY A 5 9.76 -9.65 -10.72
C GLY A 5 8.97 -10.31 -9.59
N ASP A 6 8.92 -11.65 -9.60
CA ASP A 6 8.25 -12.40 -8.53
C ASP A 6 8.95 -12.21 -7.20
N ALA A 7 10.30 -12.19 -7.19
CA ALA A 7 11.07 -11.95 -5.96
C ALA A 7 10.81 -10.55 -5.40
N VAL A 8 10.70 -9.54 -6.25
CA VAL A 8 10.36 -8.17 -5.85
C VAL A 8 8.97 -8.13 -5.23
N LEU A 9 7.97 -8.70 -5.90
CA LEU A 9 6.59 -8.73 -5.38
C LEU A 9 6.49 -9.47 -4.06
N LYS A 10 7.20 -10.57 -3.91
CA LYS A 10 7.26 -11.32 -2.66
C LYS A 10 7.87 -10.48 -1.53
N GLY A 11 8.96 -9.77 -1.84
CA GLY A 11 9.61 -8.88 -0.88
C GLY A 11 8.70 -7.73 -0.44
N ILE A 12 7.95 -7.17 -1.38
CA ILE A 12 6.96 -6.13 -1.08
C ILE A 12 5.88 -6.68 -0.14
N ALA A 13 5.34 -7.86 -0.46
CA ALA A 13 4.31 -8.48 0.37
C ALA A 13 4.82 -8.74 1.80
N GLU A 14 6.05 -9.21 1.95
CA GLU A 14 6.66 -9.42 3.26
C GLU A 14 6.78 -8.12 4.04
N ARG A 15 7.20 -7.04 3.39
CA ARG A 15 7.32 -5.71 4.02
C ARG A 15 5.96 -5.16 4.45
N LEU A 16 4.94 -5.37 3.64
CA LEU A 16 3.57 -4.97 3.99
C LEU A 16 3.06 -5.75 5.20
N ARG A 17 3.33 -7.04 5.26
CA ARG A 17 2.94 -7.87 6.39
C ARG A 17 3.64 -7.45 7.67
N GLU A 18 4.91 -7.13 7.61
CA GLU A 18 5.66 -6.64 8.76
C GLU A 18 5.19 -5.28 9.24
N ALA A 19 4.71 -4.43 8.34
CA ALA A 19 4.21 -3.10 8.67
C ALA A 19 2.78 -3.11 9.21
N THR A 20 2.03 -4.18 9.00
CA THR A 20 0.62 -4.29 9.38
C THR A 20 0.44 -5.20 10.59
N ARG A 21 -0.75 -5.13 11.17
CA ARG A 21 -1.13 -5.99 12.29
C ARG A 21 -1.65 -7.33 11.76
N GLU A 22 -1.67 -8.33 12.62
CA GLU A 22 -2.14 -9.67 12.27
C GLU A 22 -3.57 -9.67 11.73
N GLU A 23 -4.45 -8.85 12.31
CA GLU A 23 -5.83 -8.75 11.87
C GLU A 23 -6.03 -7.98 10.57
N ASP A 24 -5.01 -7.25 10.10
CA ASP A 24 -5.09 -6.52 8.84
C ASP A 24 -4.94 -7.49 7.66
N VAL A 25 -5.55 -7.15 6.54
CA VAL A 25 -5.51 -8.00 5.34
C VAL A 25 -4.63 -7.33 4.30
N VAL A 26 -3.69 -8.09 3.76
CA VAL A 26 -2.84 -7.67 2.65
C VAL A 26 -3.19 -8.52 1.44
N ALA A 27 -3.50 -7.89 0.33
CA ALA A 27 -3.88 -8.58 -0.89
C ALA A 27 -3.27 -7.91 -2.11
N ARG A 28 -3.05 -8.70 -3.15
CA ARG A 28 -2.60 -8.20 -4.45
C ARG A 28 -3.80 -8.15 -5.38
N LEU A 29 -4.03 -7.00 -6.01
CA LEU A 29 -5.10 -6.85 -7.00
C LEU A 29 -4.65 -7.28 -8.38
N GLY A 30 -3.41 -7.05 -8.71
CA GLY A 30 -2.83 -7.39 -10.01
C GLY A 30 -1.65 -6.49 -10.32
N GLY A 31 -0.77 -6.93 -11.23
CA GLY A 31 0.43 -6.16 -11.53
C GLY A 31 1.22 -5.84 -10.28
N ASP A 32 1.48 -4.58 -10.05
CA ASP A 32 2.17 -4.05 -8.87
C ASP A 32 1.21 -3.39 -7.87
N GLU A 33 -0.09 -3.57 -8.05
CA GLU A 33 -1.10 -2.98 -7.15
C GLU A 33 -1.41 -3.90 -5.99
N MET A 34 -1.26 -3.35 -4.78
CA MET A 34 -1.55 -4.04 -3.53
C MET A 34 -2.61 -3.26 -2.75
N VAL A 35 -3.35 -3.97 -1.93
CA VAL A 35 -4.35 -3.39 -1.03
C VAL A 35 -4.06 -3.84 0.39
N VAL A 36 -4.15 -2.91 1.32
CA VAL A 36 -4.14 -3.20 2.74
C VAL A 36 -5.49 -2.78 3.32
N LEU A 37 -6.19 -3.73 3.92
CA LEU A 37 -7.40 -3.45 4.67
C LEU A 37 -7.04 -3.38 6.14
N GLN A 38 -7.08 -2.17 6.70
CA GLN A 38 -6.80 -1.94 8.11
C GLN A 38 -8.11 -2.04 8.90
N LYS A 39 -8.14 -2.96 9.83
CA LYS A 39 -9.31 -3.18 10.68
C LYS A 39 -9.25 -2.35 11.95
N HIS A 40 -10.42 -2.09 12.52
CA HIS A 40 -10.58 -1.39 13.81
C HIS A 40 -9.95 0.01 13.81
N VAL A 41 -10.08 0.71 12.70
CA VAL A 41 -9.58 2.07 12.56
C VAL A 41 -10.63 3.03 13.12
N THR A 42 -10.20 3.86 14.07
CA THR A 42 -11.09 4.84 14.71
C THR A 42 -10.83 6.27 14.25
N SER A 43 -9.72 6.51 13.56
CA SER A 43 -9.37 7.85 13.11
C SER A 43 -8.50 7.82 11.86
N ALA A 44 -8.55 8.91 11.11
CA ALA A 44 -7.69 9.09 9.94
C ALA A 44 -6.20 9.11 10.33
N THR A 45 -5.87 9.53 11.54
CA THR A 45 -4.48 9.54 12.04
C THR A 45 -3.88 8.14 12.02
N SER A 46 -4.63 7.13 12.42
CA SER A 46 -4.18 5.74 12.40
C SER A 46 -3.85 5.28 10.98
N ALA A 47 -4.70 5.62 10.03
CA ALA A 47 -4.49 5.28 8.61
C ALA A 47 -3.27 6.01 8.03
N LYS A 48 -3.09 7.28 8.35
CA LYS A 48 -1.92 8.06 7.92
C LYS A 48 -0.62 7.50 8.48
N THR A 49 -0.64 7.09 9.75
CA THR A 49 0.53 6.49 10.41
C THR A 49 0.93 5.19 9.70
N LEU A 50 -0.05 4.36 9.36
CA LEU A 50 0.22 3.13 8.62
C LEU A 50 0.77 3.43 7.23
N ALA A 51 0.17 4.38 6.50
CA ALA A 51 0.66 4.75 5.17
C ALA A 51 2.12 5.20 5.21
N SER A 52 2.47 6.06 6.18
CA SER A 52 3.85 6.53 6.35
C SER A 52 4.81 5.38 6.67
N ARG A 53 4.38 4.44 7.50
CA ARG A 53 5.18 3.26 7.85
C ARG A 53 5.42 2.37 6.63
N ILE A 54 4.40 2.18 5.80
CA ILE A 54 4.51 1.39 4.57
C ILE A 54 5.49 2.06 3.60
N ILE A 55 5.37 3.36 3.39
CA ILE A 55 6.28 4.10 2.51
C ILE A 55 7.72 3.92 2.96
N ALA A 56 7.98 4.07 4.27
CA ALA A 56 9.32 3.89 4.82
C ALA A 56 9.83 2.46 4.63
N ALA A 57 8.98 1.47 4.86
CA ALA A 57 9.35 0.05 4.73
C ALA A 57 9.67 -0.31 3.27
N ILE A 58 8.83 0.11 2.34
CA ILE A 58 9.03 -0.17 0.90
C ILE A 58 10.26 0.58 0.37
N GLY A 59 10.54 1.77 0.91
CA GLY A 59 11.66 2.57 0.48
C GLY A 59 13.05 2.07 0.91
N LYS A 60 13.11 1.07 1.79
CA LYS A 60 14.40 0.48 2.17
C LYS A 60 14.98 -0.30 1.00
N PRO A 61 16.30 -0.25 0.79
CA PRO A 61 16.92 -1.04 -0.27
C PRO A 61 16.57 -2.51 -0.18
N MET A 62 16.34 -3.13 -1.33
CA MET A 62 15.98 -4.54 -1.44
C MET A 62 17.00 -5.26 -2.30
N GLN A 63 17.52 -6.38 -1.81
CA GLN A 63 18.45 -7.22 -2.58
C GLN A 63 17.66 -8.26 -3.37
N VAL A 64 17.84 -8.25 -4.68
CA VAL A 64 17.19 -9.22 -5.57
C VAL A 64 18.22 -9.68 -6.61
N SER A 65 18.48 -10.97 -6.66
CA SER A 65 19.39 -11.58 -7.64
C SER A 65 20.76 -10.89 -7.70
N GLY A 66 21.31 -10.54 -6.53
CA GLY A 66 22.61 -9.88 -6.43
C GLY A 66 22.59 -8.39 -6.72
N HIS A 67 21.45 -7.83 -7.03
CA HIS A 67 21.28 -6.39 -7.28
C HIS A 67 20.54 -5.70 -6.13
N GLN A 68 20.97 -4.49 -5.82
CA GLN A 68 20.26 -3.65 -4.85
C GLN A 68 19.26 -2.79 -5.60
N LEU A 69 17.99 -2.90 -5.21
CA LEU A 69 16.90 -2.12 -5.79
C LEU A 69 16.38 -1.11 -4.78
N GLU A 70 16.02 0.06 -5.27
CA GLU A 70 15.30 1.05 -4.50
C GLU A 70 13.90 1.20 -5.09
N LEU A 71 12.90 0.95 -4.24
CA LEU A 71 11.50 0.99 -4.62
C LEU A 71 10.81 2.15 -3.94
N GLY A 72 9.72 2.59 -4.52
CA GLY A 72 8.85 3.59 -3.92
C GLY A 72 7.42 3.09 -3.93
N ALA A 73 6.60 3.67 -3.09
CA ALA A 73 5.18 3.37 -3.06
C ALA A 73 4.37 4.67 -3.10
N SER A 74 3.31 4.67 -3.90
CA SER A 74 2.30 5.72 -3.87
C SER A 74 1.04 5.10 -3.30
N ILE A 75 0.47 5.74 -2.29
CA ILE A 75 -0.62 5.16 -1.50
C ILE A 75 -1.84 6.08 -1.52
N GLY A 76 -2.98 5.50 -1.85
CA GLY A 76 -4.28 6.13 -1.64
C GLY A 76 -4.89 5.58 -0.37
N VAL A 77 -5.43 6.45 0.46
CA VAL A 77 -6.07 6.08 1.73
C VAL A 77 -7.53 6.49 1.68
N ALA A 78 -8.43 5.55 1.93
CA ALA A 78 -9.85 5.83 2.02
C ALA A 78 -10.40 5.22 3.31
N MET A 79 -11.17 6.01 4.04
CA MET A 79 -11.88 5.56 5.23
C MET A 79 -13.23 5.02 4.80
N ALA A 80 -13.56 3.81 5.23
CA ALA A 80 -14.82 3.19 4.88
C ALA A 80 -16.00 3.83 5.60
N ASP A 81 -17.10 4.00 4.88
CA ASP A 81 -18.39 4.28 5.47
C ASP A 81 -19.30 3.06 5.22
N PRO A 82 -19.35 2.13 6.18
CA PRO A 82 -20.07 0.86 5.97
C PRO A 82 -21.58 1.02 5.82
N THR A 83 -22.12 2.19 6.17
CA THR A 83 -23.56 2.43 6.08
C THR A 83 -24.01 2.96 4.73
N SER A 84 -23.10 3.53 3.94
CA SER A 84 -23.46 4.20 2.69
C SER A 84 -22.60 3.84 1.51
N GLU A 85 -21.64 2.93 1.67
CA GLU A 85 -20.63 2.68 0.66
C GLU A 85 -20.38 1.20 0.46
N THR A 86 -20.30 0.78 -0.81
CA THR A 86 -19.90 -0.57 -1.17
C THR A 86 -18.38 -0.72 -1.15
N ALA A 87 -17.90 -1.95 -1.13
CA ALA A 87 -16.47 -2.23 -1.22
C ALA A 87 -15.86 -1.69 -2.51
N GLU A 88 -16.59 -1.79 -3.63
CA GLU A 88 -16.12 -1.25 -4.92
C GLU A 88 -15.98 0.27 -4.88
N GLU A 89 -16.93 0.95 -4.26
CA GLU A 89 -16.87 2.41 -4.11
C GLU A 89 -15.69 2.83 -3.24
N LEU A 90 -15.45 2.10 -2.15
CA LEU A 90 -14.32 2.35 -1.28
C LEU A 90 -12.98 2.17 -2.01
N LEU A 91 -12.82 1.06 -2.73
CA LEU A 91 -11.62 0.81 -3.52
C LEU A 91 -11.41 1.87 -4.60
N SER A 92 -12.49 2.29 -5.25
CA SER A 92 -12.43 3.33 -6.27
C SER A 92 -11.94 4.67 -5.70
N ARG A 93 -12.39 5.03 -4.50
CA ARG A 93 -11.93 6.25 -3.83
C ARG A 93 -10.45 6.17 -3.48
N ALA A 94 -10.01 5.03 -2.95
CA ALA A 94 -8.60 4.81 -2.62
C ALA A 94 -7.73 4.86 -3.88
N ASP A 95 -8.19 4.27 -4.96
CA ASP A 95 -7.47 4.25 -6.25
C ASP A 95 -7.27 5.67 -6.80
N ARG A 96 -8.31 6.48 -6.79
CA ARG A 96 -8.22 7.89 -7.22
C ARG A 96 -7.25 8.67 -6.35
N ALA A 97 -7.26 8.44 -5.03
CA ALA A 97 -6.32 9.07 -4.12
C ALA A 97 -4.88 8.64 -4.39
N MET A 98 -4.66 7.38 -4.74
CA MET A 98 -3.36 6.87 -5.13
C MET A 98 -2.84 7.57 -6.39
N TYR A 99 -3.69 7.78 -7.40
CA TYR A 99 -3.30 8.51 -8.60
C TYR A 99 -2.91 9.94 -8.27
N ARG A 100 -3.63 10.60 -7.38
CA ARG A 100 -3.26 11.95 -6.93
C ARG A 100 -1.90 11.95 -6.25
N ALA A 101 -1.62 10.93 -5.43
CA ALA A 101 -0.30 10.78 -4.79
C ALA A 101 0.81 10.64 -5.83
N LYS A 102 0.60 9.82 -6.85
CA LYS A 102 1.58 9.64 -7.94
C LYS A 102 1.85 10.93 -8.70
N GLU A 103 0.81 11.70 -9.00
CA GLU A 103 0.94 12.96 -9.75
C GLU A 103 1.60 14.06 -8.92
N THR A 104 1.29 14.13 -7.64
CA THR A 104 1.80 15.18 -6.76
C THR A 104 3.24 14.90 -6.37
N ARG A 105 3.52 13.70 -5.88
CA ARG A 105 4.85 13.32 -5.42
C ARG A 105 4.93 11.81 -5.29
N ARG A 106 5.87 11.18 -5.99
CA ARG A 106 6.15 9.75 -5.81
C ARG A 106 6.66 9.50 -4.40
N GLY A 107 6.31 8.36 -3.84
CA GLY A 107 6.68 8.03 -2.47
C GLY A 107 5.89 8.80 -1.42
N SER A 108 4.62 9.06 -1.70
CA SER A 108 3.73 9.78 -0.79
C SER A 108 2.38 9.08 -0.69
N TYR A 109 1.55 9.57 0.21
CA TYR A 109 0.17 9.13 0.30
C TYR A 109 -0.79 10.31 0.14
N CYS A 110 -2.02 9.99 -0.24
CA CYS A 110 -3.08 10.97 -0.38
C CYS A 110 -4.36 10.39 0.22
N LEU A 111 -5.09 11.23 0.94
CA LEU A 111 -6.39 10.84 1.49
C LEU A 111 -7.49 11.08 0.46
N ALA A 112 -8.41 10.14 0.40
CA ALA A 112 -9.61 10.29 -0.41
C ALA A 112 -10.56 11.33 0.17
#